data_5b7b9e706063d4328df386669d408838
#
_entry.id   5b7b9e706063d4328df386669d408838
#
_cell.length_a   1.000
_cell.length_b   1.000
_cell.length_c   1.000
_cell.angle_alpha   90.00
_cell.angle_beta   90.00
_cell.angle_gamma   90.00
#
_symmetry.space_group_name_H-M   'P 1'
#
loop_
_entity.id
_entity.type
_entity.pdbx_description
1 polymer ?
#
loop_
_entity_poly.entity_id
_entity_poly.type
_entity_poly.pdbx_seq_one_letter_code
_entity_poly.pdbx_strand_id
1 'polypeptide(L)'
;MLASDGSPGTYASAGEVRSRLTLLELAATFRKAPHLLSAAARRIKEYDADYGTGYALTLRTYLDCSRDSARTAAALSLHQNTLRYRLKRLRDLFGVDLDQPEDTLVLWLGLHVLELN
;
A
#
# COMPACT_ATOMS: atom_id res chain seq x y z
N MET A 1 -14.72 3.60 24.10
CA MET A 1 -14.15 3.92 24.07
C MET A 1 -13.72 4.62 24.14
N LEU A 2 -13.73 4.22 24.00
CA LEU A 2 -13.24 4.71 24.03
C LEU A 2 -12.98 5.62 23.74
N ALA A 3 -13.16 5.70 23.85
CA ALA A 3 -12.85 6.46 23.52
C ALA A 3 -12.69 7.34 23.34
N SER A 4 -12.82 7.38 23.53
CA SER A 4 -12.43 8.15 23.27
C SER A 4 -12.05 8.94 23.35
N ASP A 5 -12.04 8.82 23.71
CA ASP A 5 -11.35 9.37 23.65
C ASP A 5 -10.78 9.83 23.60
N GLY A 6 -10.68 9.86 23.79
CA GLY A 6 -9.88 10.04 23.59
C GLY A 6 -9.17 10.05 23.45
N SER A 7 -9.10 9.61 23.63
CA SER A 7 -8.03 9.61 23.48
C SER A 7 -7.79 9.56 22.81
N PRO A 8 -7.74 10.06 22.97
CA PRO A 8 -7.33 10.05 21.71
C PRO A 8 -7.20 8.87 20.96
N GLY A 9 -7.67 8.80 19.90
CA GLY A 9 -7.43 7.79 18.98
C GLY A 9 -6.66 6.58 19.44
N THR A 10 -6.70 6.37 20.70
CA THR A 10 -5.94 5.30 21.31
C THR A 10 -6.65 3.96 21.22
N TYR A 11 -7.90 3.96 20.84
CA TYR A 11 -8.68 2.71 20.74
C TYR A 11 -9.00 2.42 19.28
N ALA A 12 -8.48 1.30 18.78
CA ALA A 12 -8.91 0.78 17.51
C ALA A 12 -10.26 0.10 17.66
N SER A 13 -11.12 0.18 16.65
CA SER A 13 -12.36 -0.56 16.65
C SER A 13 -12.09 -2.06 16.58
N ALA A 14 -13.07 -2.89 16.94
CA ALA A 14 -12.95 -4.35 16.81
C ALA A 14 -12.67 -4.75 15.36
N GLY A 15 -13.29 -4.05 14.39
CA GLY A 15 -13.05 -4.31 12.97
C GLY A 15 -11.63 -3.99 12.54
N GLU A 16 -11.07 -2.88 13.03
CA GLU A 16 -9.69 -2.50 12.72
C GLU A 16 -8.69 -3.50 13.30
N VAL A 17 -8.92 -3.96 14.53
CA VAL A 17 -8.07 -4.97 15.16
C VAL A 17 -8.11 -6.27 14.37
N ARG A 18 -9.30 -6.69 13.96
CA ARG A 18 -9.48 -7.92 13.19
C ARG A 18 -8.77 -7.83 11.84
N SER A 19 -8.92 -6.72 11.15
CA SER A 19 -8.25 -6.50 9.86
C SER A 19 -6.74 -6.53 10.01
N ARG A 20 -6.21 -5.89 11.05
CA ARG A 20 -4.78 -5.89 11.32
C ARG A 20 -4.27 -7.30 11.59
N LEU A 21 -4.99 -8.09 12.39
CA LEU A 21 -4.62 -9.47 12.66
C LEU A 21 -4.61 -10.32 11.40
N THR A 22 -5.59 -10.14 10.53
CA THR A 22 -5.63 -10.83 9.24
C THR A 22 -4.40 -10.51 8.41
N LEU A 23 -4.05 -9.23 8.31
CA LEU A 23 -2.88 -8.81 7.53
C LEU A 23 -1.58 -9.35 8.12
N LEU A 24 -1.46 -9.38 9.46
CA LEU A 24 -0.28 -9.92 10.12
C LEU A 24 -0.12 -11.42 9.84
N GLU A 25 -1.21 -12.18 9.84
CA GLU A 25 -1.18 -13.60 9.53
C GLU A 25 -0.82 -13.86 8.07
N LEU A 26 -1.36 -13.04 7.17
CA LEU A 26 -1.00 -13.13 5.75
C LEU A 26 0.47 -12.78 5.53
N ALA A 27 0.98 -11.77 6.23
CA ALA A 27 2.40 -11.42 6.14
C ALA A 27 3.28 -12.59 6.58
N ALA A 28 2.90 -13.29 7.65
CA ALA A 28 3.62 -14.47 8.12
C ALA A 28 3.57 -15.60 7.07
N THR A 29 2.40 -15.80 6.45
CA THR A 29 2.24 -16.80 5.40
C THR A 29 3.13 -16.49 4.21
N PHE A 30 3.18 -15.23 3.78
CA PHE A 30 3.99 -14.83 2.63
C PHE A 30 5.49 -14.93 2.91
N ARG A 31 5.92 -14.78 4.17
CA ARG A 31 7.33 -15.04 4.52
C ARG A 31 7.72 -16.48 4.28
N LYS A 32 6.79 -17.41 4.53
CA LYS A 32 7.01 -18.84 4.33
C LYS A 32 6.82 -19.27 2.88
N ALA A 33 6.01 -18.54 2.13
CA ALA A 33 5.68 -18.85 0.74
C ALA A 33 5.79 -17.59 -0.12
N PRO A 34 7.02 -17.09 -0.35
CA PRO A 34 7.23 -15.82 -1.06
C PRO A 34 6.64 -15.77 -2.47
N HIS A 35 6.44 -16.93 -3.09
CA HIS A 35 5.87 -17.00 -4.44
C HIS A 35 4.41 -16.54 -4.49
N LEU A 36 3.73 -16.45 -3.35
CA LEU A 36 2.37 -15.95 -3.28
C LEU A 36 2.31 -14.41 -3.33
N LEU A 37 3.43 -13.76 -3.00
CA LEU A 37 3.48 -12.31 -2.97
C LEU A 37 3.54 -11.77 -4.39
N SER A 38 2.84 -10.67 -4.63
CA SER A 38 2.90 -9.96 -5.92
C SER A 38 4.33 -9.69 -6.33
N ALA A 39 4.70 -10.14 -7.54
CA ALA A 39 6.03 -9.87 -8.09
C ALA A 39 6.23 -8.36 -8.30
N ALA A 40 5.18 -7.65 -8.72
CA ALA A 40 5.26 -6.20 -8.91
C ALA A 40 5.51 -5.50 -7.57
N ALA A 41 4.80 -5.87 -6.51
CA ALA A 41 4.99 -5.28 -5.18
C ALA A 41 6.43 -5.47 -4.71
N ARG A 42 6.98 -6.67 -4.90
CA ARG A 42 8.36 -6.98 -4.50
C ARG A 42 9.37 -6.14 -5.29
N ARG A 43 9.18 -6.03 -6.60
CA ARG A 43 10.09 -5.24 -7.46
C ARG A 43 10.04 -3.76 -7.10
N ILE A 44 8.86 -3.23 -6.78
CA ILE A 44 8.73 -1.84 -6.36
C ILE A 44 9.50 -1.61 -5.05
N LYS A 45 9.34 -2.53 -4.10
CA LYS A 45 10.02 -2.42 -2.81
C LYS A 45 11.54 -2.46 -2.97
N GLU A 46 12.03 -3.35 -3.82
CA GLU A 46 13.46 -3.45 -4.11
C GLU A 46 13.99 -2.18 -4.78
N TYR A 47 13.24 -1.64 -5.71
CA TYR A 47 13.61 -0.39 -6.40
C TYR A 47 13.68 0.77 -5.40
N ASP A 48 12.72 0.86 -4.49
CA ASP A 48 12.74 1.90 -3.45
C ASP A 48 13.97 1.78 -2.56
N ALA A 49 14.36 0.56 -2.21
CA ALA A 49 15.54 0.32 -1.40
C ALA A 49 16.81 0.79 -2.12
N ASP A 50 16.88 0.56 -3.43
CA ASP A 50 18.06 0.92 -4.23
C ASP A 50 18.13 2.42 -4.53
N TYR A 51 16.98 3.07 -4.75
CA TYR A 51 16.94 4.45 -5.26
C TYR A 51 16.25 5.44 -4.35
N GLY A 52 15.71 5.00 -3.21
CA GLY A 52 15.07 5.90 -2.24
C GLY A 52 13.84 6.61 -2.76
N THR A 53 13.06 5.95 -3.62
CA THR A 53 11.99 6.61 -4.37
C THR A 53 10.65 6.73 -3.63
N GLY A 54 10.32 5.79 -2.73
CA GLY A 54 9.02 5.80 -2.05
C GLY A 54 7.84 5.44 -2.94
N TYR A 55 8.05 4.69 -4.00
CA TYR A 55 6.98 4.31 -4.93
C TYR A 55 5.97 3.35 -4.31
N ALA A 56 6.41 2.46 -3.42
CA ALA A 56 5.50 1.54 -2.74
C ALA A 56 4.47 2.32 -1.92
N LEU A 57 4.92 3.31 -1.16
CA LEU A 57 4.01 4.15 -0.37
C LEU A 57 3.07 4.95 -1.26
N THR A 58 3.57 5.49 -2.37
CA THR A 58 2.76 6.24 -3.32
C THR A 58 1.62 5.39 -3.85
N LEU A 59 1.93 4.20 -4.33
CA LEU A 59 0.93 3.32 -4.93
C LEU A 59 -0.05 2.81 -3.88
N ARG A 60 0.45 2.39 -2.71
CA ARG A 60 -0.42 1.93 -1.64
C ARG A 60 -1.41 3.01 -1.21
N THR A 61 -0.91 4.24 -1.01
CA THR A 61 -1.78 5.36 -0.63
C THR A 61 -2.82 5.66 -1.70
N TYR A 62 -2.43 5.59 -2.97
CA TYR A 62 -3.34 5.78 -4.08
C TYR A 62 -4.49 4.75 -4.06
N LEU A 63 -4.16 3.49 -3.81
CA LEU A 63 -5.16 2.43 -3.71
C LEU A 63 -5.99 2.57 -2.42
N ASP A 64 -5.37 2.94 -1.31
CA ASP A 64 -6.07 3.19 -0.04
C ASP A 64 -7.08 4.35 -0.18
N CYS A 65 -6.79 5.32 -1.03
CA CYS A 65 -7.67 6.46 -1.31
C CYS A 65 -8.62 6.19 -2.46
N SER A 66 -8.84 4.95 -2.83
CA SER A 66 -9.74 4.54 -3.90
C SER A 66 -9.42 5.20 -5.24
N ARG A 67 -8.13 5.35 -5.52
CA ARG A 67 -7.61 5.95 -6.76
C ARG A 67 -8.01 7.42 -6.94
N ASP A 68 -8.28 8.10 -5.84
CA ASP A 68 -8.58 9.53 -5.86
C ASP A 68 -7.26 10.31 -5.81
N SER A 69 -6.90 10.95 -6.92
CA SER A 69 -5.62 11.66 -7.04
C SER A 69 -5.50 12.84 -6.07
N ALA A 70 -6.58 13.59 -5.87
CA ALA A 70 -6.53 14.75 -4.97
C ALA A 70 -6.31 14.31 -3.52
N ARG A 71 -7.03 13.28 -3.08
CA ARG A 71 -6.87 12.75 -1.73
C ARG A 71 -5.49 12.15 -1.52
N THR A 72 -5.00 11.44 -2.52
CA THR A 72 -3.67 10.82 -2.46
C THR A 72 -2.58 11.88 -2.36
N ALA A 73 -2.64 12.90 -3.20
CA ALA A 73 -1.66 13.99 -3.20
C ALA A 73 -1.67 14.70 -1.84
N ALA A 74 -2.86 14.96 -1.28
CA ALA A 74 -2.99 15.59 0.03
C ALA A 74 -2.37 14.69 1.12
N ALA A 75 -2.68 13.39 1.09
CA ALA A 75 -2.17 12.45 2.08
C ALA A 75 -0.64 12.34 2.06
N LEU A 76 -0.05 12.46 0.88
CA LEU A 76 1.41 12.36 0.71
C LEU A 76 2.11 13.71 0.74
N SER A 77 1.37 14.80 0.88
CA SER A 77 1.90 16.17 0.82
C SER A 77 2.63 16.43 -0.50
N LEU A 78 2.06 15.94 -1.61
CA LEU A 78 2.61 16.11 -2.94
C LEU A 78 1.71 17.01 -3.77
N HIS A 79 2.33 17.74 -4.72
CA HIS A 79 1.56 18.39 -5.78
C HIS A 79 0.96 17.32 -6.70
N GLN A 80 -0.24 17.59 -7.25
CA GLN A 80 -0.91 16.61 -8.11
C GLN A 80 -0.09 16.25 -9.35
N ASN A 81 0.65 17.20 -9.90
CA ASN A 81 1.52 16.93 -11.05
C ASN A 81 2.64 15.95 -10.69
N THR A 82 3.20 16.09 -9.49
CA THR A 82 4.22 15.16 -8.99
C THR A 82 3.63 13.77 -8.83
N LEU A 83 2.43 13.67 -8.26
CA LEU A 83 1.75 12.39 -8.11
C LEU A 83 1.50 11.74 -9.48
N ARG A 84 1.01 12.53 -10.45
CA ARG A 84 0.75 12.01 -11.80
C ARG A 84 2.02 11.47 -12.45
N TYR A 85 3.12 12.18 -12.29
CA TYR A 85 4.42 11.74 -12.79
C TYR A 85 4.84 10.42 -12.14
N ARG A 86 4.70 10.32 -10.81
CA ARG A 86 5.07 9.11 -10.07
C ARG A 86 4.22 7.92 -10.49
N LEU A 87 2.91 8.12 -10.68
CA LEU A 87 2.03 7.05 -11.14
C LEU A 87 2.39 6.60 -12.56
N LYS A 88 2.78 7.52 -13.42
CA LYS A 88 3.26 7.18 -14.76
C LYS A 88 4.54 6.36 -14.68
N ARG A 89 5.48 6.75 -13.82
CA ARG A 89 6.72 6.00 -13.63
C ARG A 89 6.44 4.58 -13.14
N LEU A 90 5.48 4.42 -12.23
CA LEU A 90 5.09 3.10 -11.75
C LEU A 90 4.60 2.21 -12.90
N ARG A 91 3.79 2.76 -13.80
CA ARG A 91 3.35 2.02 -14.99
C ARG A 91 4.53 1.67 -15.89
N ASP A 92 5.38 2.64 -16.15
CA ASP A 92 6.49 2.47 -17.11
C ASP A 92 7.56 1.51 -16.59
N LEU A 93 7.90 1.59 -15.30
CA LEU A 93 8.97 0.78 -14.71
C LEU A 93 8.52 -0.64 -14.34
N PHE A 94 7.28 -0.80 -13.88
CA PHE A 94 6.85 -2.05 -13.27
C PHE A 94 5.67 -2.71 -13.99
N GLY A 95 5.16 -2.07 -15.04
CA GLY A 95 4.03 -2.61 -15.79
C GLY A 95 2.73 -2.65 -14.97
N VAL A 96 2.58 -1.75 -14.00
CA VAL A 96 1.38 -1.70 -13.17
C VAL A 96 0.16 -1.33 -14.02
N ASP A 97 -0.85 -2.19 -14.01
CA ASP A 97 -2.11 -1.97 -14.72
C ASP A 97 -3.26 -2.11 -13.72
N LEU A 98 -3.79 -0.97 -13.27
CA LEU A 98 -4.83 -0.96 -12.25
C LEU A 98 -6.24 -1.23 -12.83
N ASP A 99 -6.33 -1.48 -14.13
CA ASP A 99 -7.59 -1.86 -14.77
C ASP A 99 -7.82 -3.38 -14.72
N GLN A 100 -6.86 -4.14 -14.20
CA GLN A 100 -7.00 -5.58 -13.99
C GLN A 100 -7.34 -5.83 -12.52
N PRO A 101 -8.60 -6.20 -12.19
CA PRO A 101 -9.05 -6.23 -10.79
C PRO A 101 -8.29 -7.21 -9.91
N GLU A 102 -8.04 -8.43 -10.39
CA GLU A 102 -7.34 -9.43 -9.57
C GLU A 102 -5.89 -9.04 -9.34
N ASP A 103 -5.20 -8.57 -10.39
CA ASP A 103 -3.83 -8.13 -10.27
C ASP A 103 -3.71 -6.94 -9.31
N THR A 104 -4.67 -6.02 -9.39
CA THR A 104 -4.70 -4.86 -8.51
C THR A 104 -4.90 -5.28 -7.05
N LEU A 105 -5.80 -6.24 -6.80
CA LEU A 105 -6.05 -6.74 -5.46
C LEU A 105 -4.79 -7.39 -4.87
N VAL A 106 -4.15 -8.26 -5.64
CA VAL A 106 -2.93 -8.95 -5.19
C VAL A 106 -1.79 -7.96 -4.98
N LEU A 107 -1.65 -6.98 -5.86
CA LEU A 107 -0.66 -5.92 -5.71
C LEU A 107 -0.90 -5.09 -4.45
N TRP A 108 -2.13 -4.65 -4.24
CA TRP A 108 -2.49 -3.84 -3.08
C TRP A 108 -2.23 -4.61 -1.78
N LEU A 109 -2.66 -5.87 -1.73
CA LEU A 109 -2.39 -6.73 -0.59
C LEU A 109 -0.88 -6.87 -0.36
N GLY A 110 -0.12 -7.11 -1.42
CA GLY A 110 1.33 -7.23 -1.33
C GLY A 110 2.01 -5.99 -0.77
N LEU A 111 1.57 -4.81 -1.19
CA LEU A 111 2.12 -3.55 -0.67
C LEU A 111 1.84 -3.38 0.82
N HIS A 112 0.68 -3.83 1.29
CA HIS A 112 0.36 -3.77 2.71
C HIS A 112 1.18 -4.77 3.53
N VAL A 113 1.27 -6.03 3.08
CA VAL A 113 1.98 -7.04 3.86
C VAL A 113 3.49 -6.83 3.88
N LEU A 114 4.06 -6.23 2.84
CA LEU A 114 5.50 -5.92 2.82
C LEU A 114 5.88 -4.89 3.88
N GLU A 115 4.97 -4.00 4.25
CA GLU A 115 5.23 -3.05 5.33
C GLU A 115 5.24 -3.71 6.69
N LEU A 116 4.59 -4.86 6.84
CA LEU A 116 4.51 -5.60 8.10
C LEU A 116 5.66 -6.58 8.27
N ASN A 117 6.43 -6.78 7.24
CA ASN A 117 7.63 -7.62 7.24
C ASN A 117 8.90 -6.75 7.28
#